data_cad163068870d1079f79704e8cb97c5e
#
_entry.id   cad163068870d1079f79704e8cb97c5e
#
_cell.length_a   1.000
_cell.length_b   1.000
_cell.length_c   1.000
_cell.angle_alpha   90.00
_cell.angle_beta   90.00
_cell.angle_gamma   90.00
#
_symmetry.space_group_name_H-M   'P 1'
#
loop_
_entity.id
_entity.type
_entity.pdbx_description
1 polymer ?
#
loop_
_entity_poly.entity_id
_entity_poly.type
_entity_poly.pdbx_seq_one_letter_code
_entity_poly.pdbx_strand_id
1 'polypeptide(L)'
;MAARAIWRGQIRLALVSIPVELFPATKSGAQIQFHQVHEPTGKRIKYEKVVPGIGPVERDEIVKGYEVSKGHYVLLDPEEIESVKLESRKTLDLVQFVDEDDIDATFFEKPYYVVPADDLAEEAYVVLRDALRASKKVGIGQLAMRGQEYMVALKPCGRGLLLETLRYADEVHKSSGFFRDIGDTKPDADLLDMASMLIERKAGEFDPKEFHNRYVDALHRLIEKKQKAKGEKIIEQEDEAPPKGSNVIDLMAALKKSLGDQKGKAEAKPKKAAAKKTAAKKEPAKAPARKRA
;
A
#
# COMPACT_ATOMS: atom_id res chain seq x y z
N MET A 1 11.71 0.98 -4.72
CA MET A 1 11.29 2.23 -4.05
C MET A 1 11.27 1.96 -2.56
N ALA A 2 11.87 2.85 -1.76
CA ALA A 2 11.78 2.74 -0.30
C ALA A 2 10.31 2.92 0.13
N ALA A 3 9.82 2.05 0.99
CA ALA A 3 8.47 2.17 1.53
C ALA A 3 8.38 3.48 2.33
N ARG A 4 7.29 4.24 2.17
CA ARG A 4 7.07 5.47 2.94
C ARG A 4 6.39 5.11 4.26
N ALA A 5 6.90 5.67 5.36
CA ALA A 5 6.22 5.57 6.65
C ALA A 5 4.80 6.12 6.56
N ILE A 6 3.83 5.36 7.06
CA ILE A 6 2.42 5.78 7.10
C ILE A 6 2.06 6.49 8.40
N TRP A 7 2.85 6.28 9.44
CA TRP A 7 2.68 6.89 10.75
C TRP A 7 4.06 7.06 11.40
N ARG A 8 4.22 8.13 12.17
CA ARG A 8 5.40 8.45 12.96
C ARG A 8 4.95 8.92 14.33
N GLY A 9 5.55 8.36 15.37
CA GLY A 9 5.20 8.69 16.74
C GLY A 9 6.06 7.92 17.73
N GLN A 10 5.49 7.61 18.88
CA GLN A 10 6.21 6.98 19.99
C GLN A 10 5.43 5.77 20.50
N ILE A 11 6.14 4.68 20.82
CA ILE A 11 5.62 3.63 21.69
C ILE A 11 5.92 4.06 23.11
N ARG A 12 4.89 4.08 23.97
CA ARG A 12 5.03 4.37 25.39
C ARG A 12 4.80 3.11 26.22
N LEU A 13 5.79 2.82 27.05
CA LEU A 13 5.71 1.79 28.08
C LEU A 13 6.04 2.43 29.41
N ALA A 14 5.03 2.64 30.25
CA ALA A 14 5.13 3.39 31.50
C ALA A 14 5.78 4.78 31.29
N LEU A 15 6.99 5.01 31.78
CA LEU A 15 7.71 6.29 31.65
C LEU A 15 8.66 6.33 30.45
N VAL A 16 8.82 5.23 29.73
CA VAL A 16 9.73 5.16 28.58
C VAL A 16 8.93 5.43 27.30
N SER A 17 9.43 6.36 26.50
CA SER A 17 8.90 6.68 25.17
C SER A 17 9.95 6.36 24.10
N ILE A 18 9.59 5.54 23.13
CA ILE A 18 10.47 5.05 22.06
C ILE A 18 9.97 5.61 20.72
N PRO A 19 10.68 6.56 20.11
CA PRO A 19 10.33 7.06 18.78
C PRO A 19 10.37 5.97 17.72
N VAL A 20 9.27 5.82 16.95
CA VAL A 20 9.14 4.77 15.93
C VAL A 20 8.40 5.26 14.69
N GLU A 21 8.63 4.54 13.60
CA GLU A 21 7.93 4.68 12.33
C GLU A 21 7.21 3.37 11.96
N LEU A 22 6.00 3.49 11.39
CA LEU A 22 5.23 2.34 10.90
C LEU A 22 5.25 2.28 9.37
N PHE A 23 5.53 1.11 8.84
CA PHE A 23 5.52 0.81 7.42
C PHE A 23 4.54 -0.34 7.13
N PRO A 24 3.74 -0.26 6.04
CA PRO A 24 2.89 -1.40 5.66
C PRO A 24 3.74 -2.65 5.43
N ALA A 25 3.37 -3.77 6.06
CA ALA A 25 4.02 -5.05 5.83
C ALA A 25 3.52 -5.73 4.55
N THR A 26 2.39 -5.30 4.01
CA THR A 26 1.78 -5.83 2.79
C THR A 26 2.03 -4.91 1.59
N LYS A 27 2.14 -5.51 0.40
CA LYS A 27 2.27 -4.80 -0.87
C LYS A 27 0.91 -4.78 -1.58
N SER A 28 0.37 -3.59 -1.84
CA SER A 28 -0.89 -3.42 -2.59
C SER A 28 -0.74 -3.53 -4.12
N GLY A 29 0.48 -3.62 -4.65
CA GLY A 29 0.78 -3.57 -6.09
C GLY A 29 0.79 -4.91 -6.84
N ALA A 30 0.45 -6.02 -6.18
CA ALA A 30 0.50 -7.35 -6.81
C ALA A 30 -0.76 -7.71 -7.63
N GLN A 31 -1.80 -6.88 -7.59
CA GLN A 31 -3.03 -7.12 -8.33
C GLN A 31 -3.00 -6.40 -9.68
N ILE A 32 -3.40 -7.12 -10.74
CA ILE A 32 -3.60 -6.52 -12.07
C ILE A 32 -4.75 -5.52 -11.96
N GLN A 33 -4.47 -4.25 -12.27
CA GLN A 33 -5.47 -3.20 -12.26
C GLN A 33 -6.01 -2.98 -13.66
N PHE A 34 -7.35 -2.98 -13.79
CA PHE A 34 -8.04 -2.65 -15.03
C PHE A 34 -8.62 -1.25 -14.95
N HIS A 35 -8.50 -0.53 -16.06
CA HIS A 35 -9.20 0.73 -16.25
C HIS A 35 -10.44 0.52 -17.12
N GLN A 36 -11.52 1.20 -16.79
CA GLN A 36 -12.70 1.21 -17.65
C GLN A 36 -12.46 2.15 -18.82
N VAL A 37 -12.64 1.62 -20.02
CA VAL A 37 -12.41 2.34 -21.28
C VAL A 37 -13.67 2.27 -22.12
N HIS A 38 -14.05 3.39 -22.73
CA HIS A 38 -15.18 3.45 -23.66
C HIS A 38 -14.75 2.82 -24.99
N GLU A 39 -15.29 1.64 -25.30
CA GLU A 39 -14.87 0.82 -26.45
C GLU A 39 -14.83 1.60 -27.79
N PRO A 40 -15.88 2.39 -28.17
CA PRO A 40 -15.89 3.08 -29.46
C PRO A 40 -14.81 4.16 -29.61
N THR A 41 -14.44 4.83 -28.50
CA THR A 41 -13.49 5.98 -28.55
C THR A 41 -12.12 5.66 -27.98
N GLY A 42 -12.00 4.54 -27.26
CA GLY A 42 -10.77 4.18 -26.56
C GLY A 42 -10.41 5.09 -25.37
N LYS A 43 -11.27 6.02 -25.01
CA LYS A 43 -10.99 6.96 -23.89
C LYS A 43 -11.32 6.34 -22.55
N ARG A 44 -10.50 6.64 -21.54
CA ARG A 44 -10.76 6.23 -20.16
C ARG A 44 -12.01 6.90 -19.62
N ILE A 45 -12.87 6.11 -18.95
CA ILE A 45 -14.08 6.62 -18.30
C ILE A 45 -13.68 7.43 -17.07
N LYS A 46 -14.25 8.62 -16.94
CA LYS A 46 -14.20 9.47 -15.73
C LYS A 46 -15.56 9.42 -15.05
N TYR A 47 -15.57 9.49 -13.72
CA TYR A 47 -16.80 9.52 -12.93
C TYR A 47 -17.05 10.94 -12.45
N GLU A 48 -18.27 11.39 -12.63
CA GLU A 48 -18.78 12.65 -12.09
C GLU A 48 -19.82 12.33 -11.01
N LYS A 49 -19.86 13.15 -9.97
CA LYS A 49 -20.90 13.04 -8.94
C LYS A 49 -22.13 13.79 -9.42
N VAL A 50 -23.25 13.10 -9.45
CA VAL A 50 -24.51 13.67 -9.95
C VAL A 50 -25.62 13.50 -8.91
N VAL A 51 -26.50 14.47 -8.82
CA VAL A 51 -27.75 14.39 -8.07
C VAL A 51 -28.87 14.18 -9.05
N PRO A 52 -29.72 13.16 -8.89
CA PRO A 52 -30.85 12.90 -9.76
C PRO A 52 -31.76 14.12 -9.86
N GLY A 53 -32.05 14.57 -11.08
CA GLY A 53 -32.89 15.74 -11.37
C GLY A 53 -32.18 17.12 -11.30
N ILE A 54 -30.92 17.18 -10.82
CA ILE A 54 -30.12 18.40 -10.77
C ILE A 54 -28.95 18.32 -11.76
N GLY A 55 -28.27 17.19 -11.82
CA GLY A 55 -27.07 16.99 -12.67
C GLY A 55 -25.77 16.90 -11.86
N PRO A 56 -24.61 17.16 -12.51
CA PRO A 56 -23.32 17.21 -11.83
C PRO A 56 -23.28 18.26 -10.71
N VAL A 57 -22.65 17.90 -9.60
CA VAL A 57 -22.51 18.78 -8.41
C VAL A 57 -21.04 18.99 -8.08
N GLU A 58 -20.71 20.16 -7.62
CA GLU A 58 -19.36 20.54 -7.21
C GLU A 58 -19.01 19.91 -5.86
N ARG A 59 -17.70 19.79 -5.59
CA ARG A 59 -17.20 19.09 -4.41
C ARG A 59 -17.54 19.80 -3.10
N ASP A 60 -17.63 21.11 -3.10
CA ASP A 60 -17.97 21.96 -1.98
C ASP A 60 -19.45 21.94 -1.62
N GLU A 61 -20.33 21.52 -2.55
CA GLU A 61 -21.75 21.29 -2.31
C GLU A 61 -22.05 19.93 -1.63
N ILE A 62 -21.03 19.08 -1.45
CA ILE A 62 -21.19 17.72 -0.96
C ILE A 62 -20.79 17.64 0.52
N VAL A 63 -21.78 17.47 1.38
CA VAL A 63 -21.60 17.22 2.81
C VAL A 63 -21.82 15.73 3.14
N LYS A 64 -21.43 15.30 4.32
CA LYS A 64 -21.70 13.95 4.80
C LYS A 64 -23.05 13.89 5.53
N GLY A 65 -23.89 12.93 5.15
CA GLY A 65 -25.16 12.68 5.82
C GLY A 65 -25.14 11.33 6.54
N TYR A 66 -25.55 11.29 7.81
CA TYR A 66 -25.82 10.06 8.55
C TYR A 66 -27.30 9.74 8.47
N GLU A 67 -27.66 8.59 7.91
CA GLU A 67 -29.05 8.17 7.78
C GLU A 67 -29.57 7.64 9.13
N VAL A 68 -30.47 8.41 9.76
CA VAL A 68 -31.10 8.04 11.05
C VAL A 68 -32.36 7.19 10.83
N SER A 69 -33.04 7.39 9.73
CA SER A 69 -34.17 6.56 9.26
C SER A 69 -34.25 6.69 7.75
N LYS A 70 -34.91 5.75 7.09
CA LYS A 70 -34.99 5.70 5.63
C LYS A 70 -35.37 7.05 5.00
N GLY A 71 -34.41 7.65 4.27
CA GLY A 71 -34.58 8.94 3.61
C GLY A 71 -34.41 10.18 4.49
N HIS A 72 -34.07 10.03 5.78
CA HIS A 72 -33.83 11.14 6.71
C HIS A 72 -32.35 11.14 7.13
N TYR A 73 -31.68 12.22 6.81
CA TYR A 73 -30.25 12.39 7.04
C TYR A 73 -29.96 13.52 8.02
N VAL A 74 -29.09 13.28 8.97
CA VAL A 74 -28.41 14.34 9.73
C VAL A 74 -27.15 14.70 8.94
N LEU A 75 -27.08 15.95 8.52
CA LEU A 75 -25.92 16.46 7.80
C LEU A 75 -24.82 16.82 8.79
N LEU A 76 -23.60 16.47 8.47
CA LEU A 76 -22.41 16.71 9.28
C LEU A 76 -21.44 17.56 8.46
N ASP A 77 -21.12 18.72 8.97
CA ASP A 77 -20.14 19.60 8.35
C ASP A 77 -18.71 19.02 8.51
N PRO A 78 -17.81 19.28 7.56
CA PRO A 78 -16.42 18.82 7.68
C PRO A 78 -15.72 19.29 8.96
N GLU A 79 -16.06 20.48 9.45
CA GLU A 79 -15.51 21.06 10.70
C GLU A 79 -16.02 20.31 11.94
N GLU A 80 -17.29 19.92 11.96
CA GLU A 80 -17.84 19.11 13.05
C GLU A 80 -17.16 17.75 13.14
N ILE A 81 -16.96 17.10 11.97
CA ILE A 81 -16.24 15.81 11.90
C ILE A 81 -14.77 15.98 12.32
N GLU A 82 -14.14 17.10 11.96
CA GLU A 82 -12.77 17.38 12.38
C GLU A 82 -12.66 17.59 13.88
N SER A 83 -13.67 18.25 14.50
CA SER A 83 -13.71 18.52 15.95
C SER A 83 -13.78 17.25 16.80
N VAL A 84 -14.43 16.18 16.30
CA VAL A 84 -14.52 14.89 16.99
C VAL A 84 -13.38 13.93 16.65
N LYS A 85 -12.55 14.27 15.65
CA LYS A 85 -11.32 13.52 15.44
C LYS A 85 -10.47 13.68 16.69
N LEU A 86 -10.22 12.55 17.34
CA LEU A 86 -9.26 12.49 18.42
C LEU A 86 -7.99 13.16 17.94
N GLU A 87 -7.51 14.16 18.69
CA GLU A 87 -6.16 14.68 18.45
C GLU A 87 -5.27 13.46 18.32
N SER A 88 -4.67 13.31 17.15
CA SER A 88 -3.80 12.17 16.85
C SER A 88 -2.63 12.25 17.81
N ARG A 89 -2.82 11.75 19.05
CA ARG A 89 -1.70 11.53 19.95
C ARG A 89 -0.79 10.58 19.19
N LYS A 90 0.34 11.10 18.74
CA LYS A 90 1.37 10.32 18.05
C LYS A 90 2.06 9.37 19.03
N THR A 91 1.24 8.71 19.87
CA THR A 91 1.68 7.83 20.95
C THR A 91 0.84 6.57 20.91
N LEU A 92 1.51 5.44 20.87
CA LEU A 92 0.96 4.12 21.13
C LEU A 92 1.26 3.77 22.58
N ASP A 93 0.22 3.80 23.44
CA ASP A 93 0.32 3.37 24.82
C ASP A 93 0.11 1.86 24.92
N LEU A 94 1.12 1.13 25.37
CA LEU A 94 0.99 -0.30 25.69
C LEU A 94 0.39 -0.43 27.09
N VAL A 95 -0.86 -0.92 27.13
CA VAL A 95 -1.65 -0.99 28.37
C VAL A 95 -1.77 -2.40 28.95
N GLN A 96 -1.55 -3.42 28.11
CA GLN A 96 -1.72 -4.82 28.53
C GLN A 96 -0.73 -5.72 27.79
N PHE A 97 -0.38 -6.86 28.38
CA PHE A 97 0.43 -7.92 27.75
C PHE A 97 -0.27 -9.25 27.92
N VAL A 98 -0.49 -9.93 26.81
CA VAL A 98 -1.23 -11.22 26.77
C VAL A 98 -0.40 -12.27 26.02
N ASP A 99 -0.80 -13.54 26.10
CA ASP A 99 -0.27 -14.56 25.21
C ASP A 99 -0.87 -14.38 23.81
N GLU A 100 -0.09 -14.67 22.76
CA GLU A 100 -0.58 -14.52 21.38
C GLU A 100 -1.81 -15.40 21.11
N ASP A 101 -1.81 -16.61 21.69
CA ASP A 101 -2.90 -17.57 21.54
C ASP A 101 -4.20 -17.16 22.24
N ASP A 102 -4.15 -16.17 23.15
CA ASP A 102 -5.35 -15.60 23.78
C ASP A 102 -6.12 -14.66 22.82
N ILE A 103 -5.48 -14.24 21.71
CA ILE A 103 -6.09 -13.38 20.70
C ILE A 103 -6.59 -14.25 19.56
N ASP A 104 -7.91 -14.41 19.45
CA ASP A 104 -8.49 -15.14 18.33
C ASP A 104 -8.06 -14.52 16.98
N ALA A 105 -7.71 -15.37 16.01
CA ALA A 105 -7.22 -14.96 14.70
C ALA A 105 -8.18 -14.02 13.96
N THR A 106 -9.48 -14.07 14.27
CA THR A 106 -10.50 -13.19 13.67
C THR A 106 -10.34 -11.72 14.03
N PHE A 107 -9.63 -11.40 15.13
CA PHE A 107 -9.36 -10.02 15.52
C PHE A 107 -8.26 -9.37 14.68
N PHE A 108 -7.29 -10.11 14.16
CA PHE A 108 -6.18 -9.54 13.39
C PHE A 108 -6.66 -8.99 12.04
N GLU A 109 -6.19 -7.78 11.67
CA GLU A 109 -6.60 -7.13 10.42
C GLU A 109 -5.41 -6.77 9.52
N LYS A 110 -4.61 -5.76 9.88
CA LYS A 110 -3.54 -5.22 9.01
C LYS A 110 -2.19 -5.20 9.73
N PRO A 111 -1.16 -5.84 9.14
CA PRO A 111 0.17 -5.86 9.70
C PRO A 111 1.02 -4.65 9.24
N TYR A 112 1.84 -4.14 10.15
CA TYR A 112 2.81 -3.07 9.93
C TYR A 112 4.17 -3.40 10.54
N TYR A 113 5.24 -3.16 9.82
CA TYR A 113 6.57 -3.20 10.41
C TYR A 113 6.81 -1.93 11.22
N VAL A 114 7.35 -2.11 12.41
CA VAL A 114 7.75 -1.03 13.31
C VAL A 114 9.27 -0.94 13.28
N VAL A 115 9.79 0.25 13.05
CA VAL A 115 11.24 0.50 13.08
C VAL A 115 11.53 1.68 14.00
N PRO A 116 12.72 1.74 14.65
CA PRO A 116 13.12 2.91 15.41
C PRO A 116 13.21 4.11 14.46
N ALA A 117 12.82 5.29 14.94
CA ALA A 117 12.81 6.51 14.12
C ALA A 117 14.20 7.08 13.89
N ASP A 118 15.11 6.82 14.83
CA ASP A 118 16.50 7.29 14.82
C ASP A 118 17.41 6.34 15.61
N ASP A 119 18.72 6.60 15.55
CA ASP A 119 19.73 5.79 16.23
C ASP A 119 19.61 5.87 17.77
N LEU A 120 19.09 6.97 18.32
CA LEU A 120 18.90 7.14 19.77
C LEU A 120 17.76 6.27 20.30
N ALA A 121 16.76 5.99 19.46
CA ALA A 121 15.64 5.11 19.80
C ALA A 121 16.02 3.63 19.74
N GLU A 122 17.10 3.25 19.05
CA GLU A 122 17.42 1.85 18.75
C GLU A 122 17.63 1.02 20.00
N GLU A 123 18.37 1.52 21.01
CA GLU A 123 18.64 0.79 22.24
C GLU A 123 17.36 0.41 22.99
N ALA A 124 16.48 1.40 23.24
CA ALA A 124 15.23 1.18 23.95
C ALA A 124 14.27 0.29 23.13
N TYR A 125 14.27 0.43 21.79
CA TYR A 125 13.52 -0.41 20.88
C TYR A 125 13.97 -1.88 20.96
N VAL A 126 15.26 -2.16 20.95
CA VAL A 126 15.83 -3.50 21.07
C VAL A 126 15.48 -4.12 22.41
N VAL A 127 15.58 -3.35 23.50
CA VAL A 127 15.19 -3.81 24.85
C VAL A 127 13.71 -4.21 24.89
N LEU A 128 12.81 -3.39 24.35
CA LEU A 128 11.37 -3.73 24.29
C LEU A 128 11.13 -4.98 23.45
N ARG A 129 11.74 -5.08 22.27
CA ARG A 129 11.63 -6.25 21.39
C ARG A 129 12.05 -7.54 22.09
N ASP A 130 13.21 -7.50 22.74
CA ASP A 130 13.78 -8.71 23.37
C ASP A 130 13.06 -9.05 24.67
N ALA A 131 12.51 -8.09 25.40
CA ALA A 131 11.63 -8.33 26.55
C ALA A 131 10.33 -9.02 26.12
N LEU A 132 9.68 -8.56 25.06
CA LEU A 132 8.49 -9.22 24.49
C LEU A 132 8.81 -10.65 24.02
N ARG A 133 9.97 -10.85 23.39
CA ARG A 133 10.42 -12.17 22.94
C ARG A 133 10.69 -13.12 24.09
N ALA A 134 11.39 -12.67 25.13
CA ALA A 134 11.72 -13.47 26.29
C ALA A 134 10.48 -13.86 27.10
N SER A 135 9.53 -12.94 27.23
CA SER A 135 8.25 -13.18 27.93
C SER A 135 7.22 -13.94 27.11
N LYS A 136 7.44 -14.08 25.78
CA LYS A 136 6.47 -14.64 24.82
C LYS A 136 5.13 -13.91 24.83
N LYS A 137 5.13 -12.62 25.17
CA LYS A 137 3.92 -11.80 25.25
C LYS A 137 3.78 -10.87 24.06
N VAL A 138 2.54 -10.50 23.81
CA VAL A 138 2.12 -9.48 22.83
C VAL A 138 1.63 -8.26 23.61
N GLY A 139 2.14 -7.09 23.27
CA GLY A 139 1.70 -5.82 23.87
C GLY A 139 0.43 -5.33 23.18
N ILE A 140 -0.62 -5.08 23.97
CA ILE A 140 -1.88 -4.51 23.48
C ILE A 140 -1.93 -3.03 23.81
N GLY A 141 -2.40 -2.23 22.85
CA GLY A 141 -2.54 -0.80 23.03
C GLY A 141 -3.56 -0.20 22.07
N GLN A 142 -3.66 1.13 22.11
CA GLN A 142 -4.49 1.90 21.20
C GLN A 142 -3.65 2.93 20.46
N LEU A 143 -3.93 3.10 19.19
CA LEU A 143 -3.19 3.95 18.27
C LEU A 143 -4.15 4.81 17.45
N ALA A 144 -4.02 6.13 17.54
CA ALA A 144 -4.71 7.03 16.63
C ALA A 144 -3.92 7.18 15.32
N MET A 145 -4.53 6.79 14.22
CA MET A 145 -3.94 6.85 12.88
C MET A 145 -4.98 7.31 11.86
N ARG A 146 -4.66 8.32 11.05
CA ARG A 146 -5.56 8.86 10.00
C ARG A 146 -6.93 9.34 10.55
N GLY A 147 -6.95 9.85 11.76
CA GLY A 147 -8.17 10.37 12.40
C GLY A 147 -9.12 9.31 12.95
N GLN A 148 -8.67 8.07 13.06
CA GLN A 148 -9.38 6.96 13.68
C GLN A 148 -8.50 6.30 14.74
N GLU A 149 -9.12 5.72 15.74
CA GLU A 149 -8.45 4.94 16.77
C GLU A 149 -8.52 3.45 16.43
N TYR A 150 -7.39 2.77 16.59
CA TYR A 150 -7.24 1.35 16.35
C TYR A 150 -6.74 0.67 17.61
N MET A 151 -7.35 -0.43 17.98
CA MET A 151 -6.74 -1.38 18.89
C MET A 151 -5.61 -2.09 18.15
N VAL A 152 -4.46 -2.28 18.80
CA VAL A 152 -3.29 -2.86 18.14
C VAL A 152 -2.58 -3.87 19.02
N ALA A 153 -1.97 -4.86 18.37
CA ALA A 153 -1.09 -5.85 18.96
C ALA A 153 0.34 -5.63 18.48
N LEU A 154 1.29 -5.54 19.40
CA LEU A 154 2.72 -5.36 19.13
C LEU A 154 3.48 -6.63 19.53
N LYS A 155 4.18 -7.25 18.58
CA LYS A 155 4.92 -8.51 18.83
C LYS A 155 6.29 -8.50 18.14
N PRO A 156 7.26 -9.32 18.64
CA PRO A 156 8.54 -9.48 17.97
C PRO A 156 8.37 -10.14 16.59
N CYS A 157 9.11 -9.64 15.60
CA CYS A 157 9.14 -10.20 14.25
C CYS A 157 10.56 -10.17 13.69
N GLY A 158 11.21 -11.31 13.58
CA GLY A 158 12.60 -11.39 13.13
C GLY A 158 13.51 -10.48 13.96
N ARG A 159 14.19 -9.52 13.33
CA ARG A 159 15.07 -8.55 14.00
C ARG A 159 14.33 -7.30 14.50
N GLY A 160 13.04 -7.20 14.24
CA GLY A 160 12.25 -6.01 14.56
C GLY A 160 10.97 -6.34 15.32
N LEU A 161 10.01 -5.41 15.23
CA LEU A 161 8.67 -5.52 15.79
C LEU A 161 7.63 -5.47 14.65
N LEU A 162 6.55 -6.20 14.84
CA LEU A 162 5.34 -6.17 14.02
C LEU A 162 4.22 -5.59 14.86
N LEU A 163 3.49 -4.66 14.28
CA LEU A 163 2.25 -4.13 14.83
C LEU A 163 1.11 -4.60 13.93
N GLU A 164 0.07 -5.16 14.52
CA GLU A 164 -1.14 -5.55 13.79
C GLU A 164 -2.33 -4.78 14.36
N THR A 165 -3.13 -4.18 13.48
CA THR A 165 -4.42 -3.62 13.92
C THR A 165 -5.36 -4.76 14.27
N LEU A 166 -6.14 -4.55 15.32
CA LEU A 166 -7.14 -5.50 15.79
C LEU A 166 -8.54 -4.89 15.60
N ARG A 167 -9.50 -5.73 15.30
CA ARG A 167 -10.93 -5.40 15.26
C ARG A 167 -11.46 -5.20 16.66
N TYR A 168 -12.44 -4.33 16.80
CA TYR A 168 -13.23 -4.23 18.05
C TYR A 168 -14.19 -5.41 18.17
N ALA A 169 -14.65 -5.68 19.39
CA ALA A 169 -15.51 -6.83 19.69
C ALA A 169 -16.85 -6.83 18.95
N ASP A 170 -17.35 -5.65 18.60
CA ASP A 170 -18.58 -5.44 17.82
C ASP A 170 -18.39 -5.63 16.31
N GLU A 171 -17.16 -5.66 15.83
CA GLU A 171 -16.81 -5.94 14.43
C GLU A 171 -16.60 -7.44 14.16
N VAL A 172 -16.62 -8.30 15.19
CA VAL A 172 -16.38 -9.73 15.09
C VAL A 172 -17.63 -10.54 15.44
N HIS A 173 -18.06 -11.39 14.53
CA HIS A 173 -19.16 -12.30 14.79
C HIS A 173 -18.80 -13.35 15.83
N LYS A 174 -19.70 -13.64 16.75
CA LYS A 174 -19.53 -14.73 17.70
C LYS A 174 -19.64 -16.08 16.99
N SER A 175 -18.59 -16.90 17.03
CA SER A 175 -18.53 -18.22 16.40
C SER A 175 -19.62 -19.17 16.86
N SER A 176 -20.07 -19.06 18.14
CA SER A 176 -21.12 -19.88 18.73
C SER A 176 -22.45 -19.83 17.95
N GLY A 177 -22.75 -18.71 17.26
CA GLY A 177 -23.95 -18.60 16.42
C GLY A 177 -23.89 -19.47 15.16
N PHE A 178 -22.67 -19.65 14.63
CA PHE A 178 -22.42 -20.41 13.38
C PHE A 178 -22.23 -21.90 13.64
N PHE A 179 -21.69 -22.27 14.79
CA PHE A 179 -21.35 -23.66 15.12
C PHE A 179 -22.40 -24.37 15.98
N ARG A 180 -23.50 -23.69 16.31
CA ARG A 180 -24.55 -24.22 17.20
C ARG A 180 -25.13 -25.56 16.74
N ASP A 181 -25.25 -25.73 15.39
CA ASP A 181 -25.89 -26.91 14.81
C ASP A 181 -24.86 -28.04 14.51
N ILE A 182 -23.59 -27.85 14.87
CA ILE A 182 -22.57 -28.90 14.80
C ILE A 182 -22.70 -29.75 16.06
N GLY A 183 -23.11 -31.00 15.89
CA GLY A 183 -23.30 -31.91 17.00
C GLY A 183 -21.97 -32.43 17.62
N ASP A 184 -22.00 -32.75 18.90
CA ASP A 184 -20.88 -33.37 19.66
C ASP A 184 -20.74 -34.86 19.35
N THR A 185 -20.84 -35.27 18.10
CA THR A 185 -20.69 -36.70 17.73
C THR A 185 -19.24 -37.08 17.85
N LYS A 186 -18.97 -38.10 18.68
CA LYS A 186 -17.61 -38.67 18.76
C LYS A 186 -17.26 -39.33 17.43
N PRO A 187 -16.14 -38.94 16.81
CA PRO A 187 -15.71 -39.59 15.57
C PRO A 187 -15.34 -41.04 15.79
N ASP A 188 -15.47 -41.84 14.76
CA ASP A 188 -14.95 -43.22 14.73
C ASP A 188 -13.43 -43.18 14.88
N ALA A 189 -12.87 -44.01 15.76
CA ALA A 189 -11.45 -43.99 16.09
C ALA A 189 -10.56 -44.33 14.89
N ASP A 190 -10.96 -45.32 14.08
CA ASP A 190 -10.18 -45.75 12.91
C ASP A 190 -10.15 -44.64 11.83
N LEU A 191 -11.27 -43.93 11.66
CA LEU A 191 -11.35 -42.80 10.75
C LEU A 191 -10.51 -41.59 11.23
N LEU A 192 -10.49 -41.35 12.55
CA LEU A 192 -9.67 -40.32 13.16
C LEU A 192 -8.18 -40.61 12.97
N ASP A 193 -7.75 -41.85 13.24
CA ASP A 193 -6.37 -42.27 13.06
C ASP A 193 -5.93 -42.18 11.60
N MET A 194 -6.78 -42.62 10.68
CA MET A 194 -6.50 -42.49 9.23
C MET A 194 -6.36 -41.03 8.79
N ALA A 195 -7.24 -40.17 9.28
CA ALA A 195 -7.16 -38.70 8.98
C ALA A 195 -5.87 -38.10 9.57
N SER A 196 -5.52 -38.47 10.81
CA SER A 196 -4.29 -38.01 11.47
C SER A 196 -3.04 -38.40 10.69
N MET A 197 -2.94 -39.69 10.28
CA MET A 197 -1.83 -40.15 9.41
C MET A 197 -1.74 -39.40 8.09
N LEU A 198 -2.88 -39.03 7.47
CA LEU A 198 -2.87 -38.25 6.23
C LEU A 198 -2.39 -36.84 6.46
N ILE A 199 -2.75 -36.22 7.59
CA ILE A 199 -2.29 -34.87 7.99
C ILE A 199 -0.80 -34.92 8.25
N GLU A 200 -0.30 -35.83 9.06
CA GLU A 200 1.13 -35.99 9.37
C GLU A 200 1.97 -36.20 8.11
N ARG A 201 1.48 -37.03 7.18
CA ARG A 201 2.16 -37.31 5.92
C ARG A 201 2.31 -36.04 5.04
N LYS A 202 1.44 -35.08 5.21
CA LYS A 202 1.45 -33.80 4.48
C LYS A 202 1.95 -32.63 5.32
N ALA A 203 2.31 -32.87 6.57
CA ALA A 203 2.87 -31.84 7.43
C ALA A 203 4.24 -31.40 6.90
N GLY A 204 4.50 -30.11 6.90
CA GLY A 204 5.75 -29.52 6.43
C GLY A 204 5.84 -28.05 6.81
N GLU A 205 6.97 -27.45 6.51
CA GLU A 205 7.14 -26.00 6.70
C GLU A 205 6.27 -25.23 5.69
N PHE A 206 5.69 -24.13 6.15
CA PHE A 206 4.89 -23.28 5.28
C PHE A 206 5.81 -22.47 4.35
N ASP A 207 5.82 -22.81 3.06
CA ASP A 207 6.43 -21.97 2.02
C ASP A 207 5.35 -21.28 1.17
N PRO A 208 5.14 -19.95 1.36
CA PRO A 208 4.15 -19.21 0.57
C PRO A 208 4.46 -19.18 -0.93
N LYS A 209 5.69 -19.52 -1.36
CA LYS A 209 6.09 -19.56 -2.77
C LYS A 209 5.53 -20.77 -3.53
N GLU A 210 5.11 -21.81 -2.82
CA GLU A 210 4.45 -22.96 -3.43
C GLU A 210 3.01 -22.65 -3.88
N PHE A 211 2.44 -21.56 -3.34
CA PHE A 211 1.07 -21.16 -3.65
C PHE A 211 1.04 -20.05 -4.70
N HIS A 212 0.61 -20.40 -5.91
CA HIS A 212 0.51 -19.47 -7.02
C HIS A 212 -0.93 -19.05 -7.27
N ASN A 213 -1.13 -17.77 -7.56
CA ASN A 213 -2.44 -17.27 -7.98
C ASN A 213 -2.69 -17.61 -9.45
N ARG A 214 -3.31 -18.78 -9.68
CA ARG A 214 -3.60 -19.32 -11.03
C ARG A 214 -4.44 -18.36 -11.88
N TYR A 215 -5.30 -17.54 -11.26
CA TYR A 215 -6.08 -16.53 -11.97
C TYR A 215 -5.19 -15.43 -12.52
N VAL A 216 -4.28 -14.91 -11.72
CA VAL A 216 -3.32 -13.86 -12.14
C VAL A 216 -2.45 -14.38 -13.28
N ASP A 217 -1.96 -15.63 -13.17
CA ASP A 217 -1.14 -16.25 -14.22
C ASP A 217 -1.92 -16.46 -15.53
N ALA A 218 -3.19 -16.87 -15.42
CA ALA A 218 -4.07 -17.02 -16.58
C ALA A 218 -4.35 -15.67 -17.25
N LEU A 219 -4.54 -14.63 -16.43
CA LEU A 219 -4.81 -13.28 -16.90
C LEU A 219 -3.59 -12.67 -17.61
N HIS A 220 -2.39 -12.85 -17.06
CA HIS A 220 -1.14 -12.46 -17.73
C HIS A 220 -1.00 -13.15 -19.09
N ARG A 221 -1.23 -14.46 -19.16
CA ARG A 221 -1.21 -15.20 -20.42
C ARG A 221 -2.22 -14.69 -21.44
N LEU A 222 -3.43 -14.33 -20.98
CA LEU A 222 -4.46 -13.75 -21.85
C LEU A 222 -4.02 -12.39 -22.40
N ILE A 223 -3.50 -11.51 -21.54
CA ILE A 223 -2.99 -10.18 -21.92
C ILE A 223 -1.85 -10.33 -22.95
N GLU A 224 -0.88 -11.20 -22.67
CA GLU A 224 0.22 -11.45 -23.62
C GLU A 224 -0.26 -12.02 -24.97
N LYS A 225 -1.23 -12.94 -24.92
CA LYS A 225 -1.83 -13.48 -26.15
C LYS A 225 -2.50 -12.38 -26.97
N LYS A 226 -3.22 -11.48 -26.31
CA LYS A 226 -3.87 -10.35 -26.96
C LYS A 226 -2.87 -9.32 -27.50
N GLN A 227 -1.81 -9.02 -26.78
CA GLN A 227 -0.73 -8.15 -27.25
C GLN A 227 0.00 -8.71 -28.48
N LYS A 228 0.18 -10.04 -28.56
CA LYS A 228 0.84 -10.72 -29.70
C LYS A 228 -0.07 -10.90 -30.91
N ALA A 229 -1.39 -10.95 -30.71
CA ALA A 229 -2.35 -11.03 -31.80
C ALA A 229 -2.49 -9.64 -32.43
N LYS A 230 -1.68 -9.37 -33.48
CA LYS A 230 -1.71 -8.14 -34.29
C LYS A 230 -3.14 -7.85 -34.80
N GLY A 231 -3.92 -7.07 -34.10
CA GLY A 231 -5.30 -6.72 -34.47
C GLY A 231 -6.07 -5.96 -33.41
N GLU A 232 -5.58 -5.91 -32.17
CA GLU A 232 -6.22 -5.14 -31.11
C GLU A 232 -5.62 -3.74 -31.01
N LYS A 233 -6.50 -2.76 -30.93
CA LYS A 233 -6.16 -1.35 -30.71
C LYS A 233 -5.31 -1.23 -29.44
N ILE A 234 -4.01 -1.15 -29.57
CA ILE A 234 -3.16 -0.60 -28.53
C ILE A 234 -3.46 0.89 -28.55
N ILE A 235 -4.21 1.34 -27.57
CA ILE A 235 -4.51 2.75 -27.40
C ILE A 235 -3.33 3.33 -26.62
N GLU A 236 -2.42 3.99 -27.30
CA GLU A 236 -1.41 4.82 -26.66
C GLU A 236 -2.15 6.04 -26.10
N GLN A 237 -2.30 6.10 -24.78
CA GLN A 237 -2.65 7.34 -24.11
C GLN A 237 -1.40 8.21 -24.11
N GLU A 238 -1.41 9.28 -24.87
CA GLU A 238 -0.58 10.43 -24.53
C GLU A 238 -1.04 10.89 -23.15
N ASP A 239 -0.13 10.87 -22.17
CA ASP A 239 -0.35 11.49 -20.87
C ASP A 239 -0.60 12.98 -21.12
N GLU A 240 -1.87 13.37 -21.21
CA GLU A 240 -2.25 14.76 -21.08
C GLU A 240 -1.80 15.19 -19.69
N ALA A 241 -0.72 15.96 -19.65
CA ALA A 241 -0.32 16.65 -18.43
C ALA A 241 -1.56 17.35 -17.85
N PRO A 242 -1.77 17.29 -16.53
CA PRO A 242 -2.94 17.92 -15.92
C PRO A 242 -3.01 19.37 -16.37
N PRO A 243 -4.18 19.89 -16.75
CA PRO A 243 -4.32 21.25 -17.19
C PRO A 243 -3.77 22.16 -16.09
N LYS A 244 -2.64 22.79 -16.36
CA LYS A 244 -2.12 23.86 -15.50
C LYS A 244 -3.21 24.90 -15.45
N GLY A 245 -3.72 25.13 -14.25
CA GLY A 245 -4.76 26.12 -14.02
C GLY A 245 -4.45 27.38 -14.80
N SER A 246 -5.42 27.87 -15.56
CA SER A 246 -5.32 29.04 -16.37
C SER A 246 -5.13 30.27 -15.48
N ASN A 247 -3.86 30.56 -15.18
CA ASN A 247 -3.52 31.90 -14.73
C ASN A 247 -3.68 32.86 -15.93
N VAL A 248 -4.58 33.84 -15.79
CA VAL A 248 -4.98 34.88 -16.74
C VAL A 248 -3.81 35.77 -17.20
N ILE A 249 -2.57 35.44 -16.89
CA ILE A 249 -1.37 36.28 -17.20
C ILE A 249 -0.69 35.89 -18.52
N ASP A 250 -1.11 34.83 -19.21
CA ASP A 250 -0.33 34.31 -20.35
C ASP A 250 -0.98 34.53 -21.75
N LEU A 251 -2.04 35.33 -21.84
CA LEU A 251 -2.65 35.65 -23.14
C LEU A 251 -1.67 36.44 -24.04
N MET A 252 -0.82 37.28 -23.45
CA MET A 252 0.21 38.04 -24.17
C MET A 252 1.39 37.18 -24.62
N ALA A 253 1.74 36.15 -23.86
CA ALA A 253 2.78 35.18 -24.24
C ALA A 253 2.29 34.24 -25.34
N ALA A 254 1.04 33.81 -25.29
CA ALA A 254 0.40 32.98 -26.31
C ALA A 254 0.26 33.75 -27.64
N LEU A 255 -0.13 35.02 -27.60
CA LEU A 255 -0.19 35.92 -28.79
C LEU A 255 1.18 36.19 -29.38
N LYS A 256 2.24 36.39 -28.58
CA LYS A 256 3.61 36.58 -29.08
C LYS A 256 4.15 35.30 -29.74
N LYS A 257 3.82 34.13 -29.23
CA LYS A 257 4.23 32.83 -29.80
C LYS A 257 3.53 32.57 -31.14
N SER A 258 2.26 32.91 -31.26
CA SER A 258 1.47 32.81 -32.49
C SER A 258 1.91 33.80 -33.58
N LEU A 259 2.43 34.95 -33.22
CA LEU A 259 2.98 35.96 -34.15
C LEU A 259 4.45 35.66 -34.54
N GLY A 260 5.19 34.89 -33.76
CA GLY A 260 6.59 34.49 -34.02
C GLY A 260 6.73 33.36 -35.06
N ASP A 261 5.74 32.51 -35.19
CA ASP A 261 5.81 31.35 -36.10
C ASP A 261 5.46 31.66 -37.56
N GLN A 262 5.06 32.89 -37.90
CA GLN A 262 4.80 33.29 -39.29
C GLN A 262 5.95 34.03 -39.99
N LYS A 263 7.11 34.21 -39.36
CA LYS A 263 8.29 34.90 -39.97
C LYS A 263 9.52 34.03 -40.15
N GLY A 264 9.37 32.76 -40.37
CA GLY A 264 10.50 31.81 -40.54
C GLY A 264 10.38 30.85 -41.72
N LYS A 265 9.80 31.28 -42.83
CA LYS A 265 9.77 30.50 -44.06
C LYS A 265 10.24 31.35 -45.27
N ALA A 266 11.56 31.54 -45.36
CA ALA A 266 12.22 31.92 -46.63
C ALA A 266 13.73 31.59 -46.52
N GLU A 267 14.20 30.74 -47.45
CA GLU A 267 15.56 30.57 -47.99
C GLU A 267 16.70 30.19 -47.02
N ALA A 268 17.46 29.18 -47.25
CA ALA A 268 18.30 28.87 -48.40
C ALA A 268 18.99 27.49 -48.28
N LYS A 269 19.35 27.04 -49.45
CA LYS A 269 20.00 25.79 -49.82
C LYS A 269 21.46 25.62 -49.33
N PRO A 270 22.11 24.50 -49.68
CA PRO A 270 23.12 23.76 -48.88
C PRO A 270 24.58 24.03 -49.35
N LYS A 271 25.56 23.73 -48.47
CA LYS A 271 26.95 23.49 -48.91
C LYS A 271 27.62 22.38 -48.07
N LYS A 272 27.93 21.34 -48.74
CA LYS A 272 29.00 20.38 -48.93
C LYS A 272 30.26 20.54 -48.04
N ALA A 273 30.64 19.39 -47.51
CA ALA A 273 31.90 18.65 -47.65
C ALA A 273 33.18 19.12 -46.93
N ALA A 274 33.78 18.26 -46.21
CA ALA A 274 35.04 17.51 -46.38
C ALA A 274 35.65 17.24 -44.99
N ALA A 275 35.82 16.06 -44.54
CA ALA A 275 36.85 15.05 -44.87
C ALA A 275 38.20 15.27 -44.14
N LYS A 276 38.62 14.18 -43.56
CA LYS A 276 39.98 13.67 -43.31
C LYS A 276 40.51 13.70 -41.89
N LYS A 277 40.64 12.50 -41.35
CA LYS A 277 41.91 11.66 -41.25
C LYS A 277 42.78 12.10 -40.08
N THR A 278 43.36 11.31 -39.26
CA THR A 278 43.92 9.98 -39.16
C THR A 278 44.56 9.78 -37.78
N ALA A 279 44.44 8.61 -37.22
CA ALA A 279 45.51 7.69 -36.80
C ALA A 279 46.46 8.17 -35.70
N ALA A 280 46.82 7.44 -34.71
CA ALA A 280 47.38 6.14 -34.48
C ALA A 280 47.78 5.97 -33.00
N LYS A 281 47.47 4.85 -32.36
CA LYS A 281 48.38 3.78 -31.99
C LYS A 281 49.50 4.11 -30.96
N LYS A 282 49.42 3.55 -29.77
CA LYS A 282 50.41 2.64 -29.19
C LYS A 282 50.11 2.27 -27.71
N GLU A 283 49.91 1.01 -27.50
CA GLU A 283 50.34 0.23 -26.32
C GLU A 283 51.87 -0.05 -26.47
N PRO A 284 52.56 -0.71 -25.52
CA PRO A 284 52.25 -1.31 -24.22
C PRO A 284 53.37 -1.13 -23.17
N ALA A 285 53.25 -1.70 -22.00
CA ALA A 285 54.21 -2.56 -21.31
C ALA A 285 54.23 -2.44 -19.77
N LYS A 286 53.81 -3.54 -19.13
CA LYS A 286 54.54 -4.43 -18.21
C LYS A 286 54.92 -3.92 -16.79
N ALA A 287 54.41 -4.75 -15.90
CA ALA A 287 54.78 -4.97 -14.51
C ALA A 287 56.29 -5.15 -14.25
N PRO A 288 56.81 -5.17 -12.99
CA PRO A 288 56.60 -6.33 -12.15
C PRO A 288 56.53 -6.13 -10.60
N ALA A 289 56.18 -7.24 -10.00
CA ALA A 289 56.12 -7.61 -8.59
C ALA A 289 57.34 -7.36 -7.71
N ARG A 290 57.10 -7.31 -6.37
CA ARG A 290 57.78 -8.02 -5.25
C ARG A 290 57.36 -7.38 -3.90
N LYS A 291 56.74 -8.13 -3.02
CA LYS A 291 57.18 -9.09 -1.99
C LYS A 291 57.67 -8.43 -0.68
N ARG A 292 57.01 -8.87 0.43
CA ARG A 292 57.47 -9.06 1.83
C ARG A 292 57.68 -7.80 2.68
N ALA A 293 57.02 -7.68 3.80
CA ALA A 293 57.18 -8.47 5.03
C ALA A 293 55.85 -8.52 5.77
#